data_6a2b61fa7f2f178923132ab5b841e844
#
_entry.id   6a2b61fa7f2f178923132ab5b841e844
#
_cell.length_a   1.000
_cell.length_b   1.000
_cell.length_c   1.000
_cell.angle_alpha   90.00
_cell.angle_beta   90.00
_cell.angle_gamma   90.00
#
_symmetry.space_group_name_H-M   'P 1'
#
loop_
_entity.id
_entity.type
_entity.pdbx_description
1 polymer ?
#
loop_
_entity_poly.entity_id
_entity_poly.type
_entity_poly.pdbx_seq_one_letter_code
_entity_poly.pdbx_strand_id
1 'polypeptide(L)'
;REELSVLQREKLDGINGRLSDISDEESAEKALKLFNDLDCDERTYVRYGAELENAAEKYSLTLSDRAFTVELAQTDHGNGCVYSIEKTEIYKGKKGFTKSDRNKLEALRKNGVTSGDCTATAVLLVHAKADESLSDRDKIISELEEMNAKANELYSEISDLNSIISRELYPVDSVGKDKRELLEKTAERIKKLPESERKKVTSADEIIKEAEDKNVTVYVISAAAVLCAVGVFTVVRKKGKKCVR
;
A
#
# COMPACT_ATOMS: atom_id res chain seq x y z
N ARG A 1 -2.87 11.63 5.20
CA ARG A 1 -3.19 12.97 4.62
C ARG A 1 -4.59 13.03 3.97
N GLU A 2 -5.10 11.94 3.42
CA GLU A 2 -6.45 11.92 2.80
C GLU A 2 -7.60 12.10 3.80
N GLU A 3 -7.35 11.83 5.08
CA GLU A 3 -8.37 11.91 6.14
C GLU A 3 -8.46 13.29 6.82
N LEU A 4 -7.51 14.18 6.57
CA LEU A 4 -7.56 15.54 7.08
C LEU A 4 -8.52 16.38 6.26
N SER A 5 -9.33 17.21 6.92
CA SER A 5 -10.14 18.21 6.21
C SER A 5 -9.24 19.13 5.38
N VAL A 6 -9.79 19.73 4.33
CA VAL A 6 -9.04 20.68 3.46
C VAL A 6 -8.42 21.78 4.32
N LEU A 7 -9.17 22.33 5.29
CA LEU A 7 -8.70 23.37 6.20
C LEU A 7 -7.51 22.91 7.06
N GLN A 8 -7.55 21.67 7.56
CA GLN A 8 -6.45 21.11 8.33
C GLN A 8 -5.19 20.89 7.49
N ARG A 9 -5.36 20.45 6.22
CA ARG A 9 -4.23 20.31 5.29
C ARG A 9 -3.59 21.67 4.99
N GLU A 10 -4.37 22.68 4.69
CA GLU A 10 -3.88 24.03 4.43
C GLU A 10 -3.12 24.61 5.64
N LYS A 11 -3.65 24.40 6.86
CA LYS A 11 -3.01 24.80 8.11
C LYS A 11 -1.66 24.10 8.30
N LEU A 12 -1.62 22.76 8.10
CA LEU A 12 -0.40 21.98 8.24
C LEU A 12 0.64 22.28 7.16
N ASP A 13 0.22 22.49 5.92
CA ASP A 13 1.11 22.85 4.83
C ASP A 13 1.68 24.27 5.02
N GLY A 14 0.87 25.22 5.54
CA GLY A 14 1.33 26.53 5.93
C GLY A 14 2.37 26.50 7.09
N ILE A 15 2.18 25.62 8.04
CA ILE A 15 3.15 25.40 9.13
C ILE A 15 4.41 24.76 8.57
N ASN A 16 4.31 23.65 7.83
CA ASN A 16 5.45 22.96 7.26
C ASN A 16 6.31 23.85 6.36
N GLY A 17 5.70 24.77 5.62
CA GLY A 17 6.42 25.75 4.82
C GLY A 17 7.24 26.73 5.66
N ARG A 18 6.75 27.14 6.83
CA ARG A 18 7.47 28.05 7.75
C ARG A 18 8.56 27.36 8.55
N LEU A 19 8.41 26.07 8.81
CA LEU A 19 9.40 25.29 9.56
C LEU A 19 10.70 25.09 8.80
N SER A 20 10.64 25.12 7.46
CA SER A 20 11.85 25.05 6.62
C SER A 20 12.73 26.31 6.71
N ASP A 21 12.22 27.40 7.28
CA ASP A 21 12.86 28.72 7.27
C ASP A 21 13.31 29.19 8.65
N ILE A 22 13.48 28.28 9.63
CA ILE A 22 13.98 28.63 10.95
C ILE A 22 15.48 28.97 10.88
N SER A 23 15.79 30.25 10.80
CA SER A 23 17.15 30.75 10.70
C SER A 23 17.62 31.46 11.96
N ASP A 24 16.72 32.03 12.75
CA ASP A 24 16.97 32.84 13.95
C ASP A 24 15.92 32.59 15.03
N GLU A 25 16.08 33.25 16.19
CA GLU A 25 15.19 33.11 17.35
C GLU A 25 13.77 33.57 17.04
N GLU A 26 13.59 34.67 16.32
CA GLU A 26 12.26 35.21 15.98
C GLU A 26 11.47 34.26 15.07
N SER A 27 12.13 33.66 14.09
CA SER A 27 11.52 32.66 13.20
C SER A 27 11.20 31.36 13.96
N ALA A 28 12.07 30.96 14.91
CA ALA A 28 11.84 29.83 15.80
C ALA A 28 10.61 30.05 16.71
N GLU A 29 10.52 31.22 17.36
CA GLU A 29 9.35 31.58 18.19
C GLU A 29 8.04 31.50 17.40
N LYS A 30 8.01 32.07 16.19
CA LYS A 30 6.83 32.06 15.31
C LYS A 30 6.45 30.62 14.90
N ALA A 31 7.44 29.79 14.56
CA ALA A 31 7.21 28.41 14.19
C ALA A 31 6.71 27.58 15.36
N LEU A 32 7.35 27.71 16.55
CA LEU A 32 6.95 27.03 17.78
C LEU A 32 5.55 27.46 18.25
N LYS A 33 5.22 28.73 18.14
CA LYS A 33 3.87 29.20 18.45
C LYS A 33 2.83 28.51 17.58
N LEU A 34 3.04 28.48 16.28
CA LEU A 34 2.11 27.79 15.35
C LEU A 34 1.98 26.30 15.67
N PHE A 35 3.09 25.65 16.01
CA PHE A 35 3.10 24.25 16.41
C PHE A 35 2.36 24.05 17.75
N ASN A 36 2.61 24.89 18.74
CA ASN A 36 1.98 24.81 20.07
C ASN A 36 0.47 25.09 20.03
N ASP A 37 0.00 25.89 19.05
CA ASP A 37 -1.42 26.18 18.81
C ASP A 37 -2.17 25.01 18.14
N LEU A 38 -1.45 23.98 17.66
CA LEU A 38 -2.05 22.75 17.16
C LEU A 38 -2.55 21.86 18.28
N ASP A 39 -3.58 21.06 17.99
CA ASP A 39 -3.95 19.94 18.85
C ASP A 39 -2.84 18.89 18.91
N CYS A 40 -2.78 18.13 20.02
CA CYS A 40 -1.80 17.09 20.23
C CYS A 40 -1.74 16.07 19.07
N ASP A 41 -2.91 15.71 18.51
CA ASP A 41 -3.00 14.81 17.37
C ASP A 41 -2.52 15.47 16.07
N GLU A 42 -2.85 16.75 15.85
CA GLU A 42 -2.39 17.53 14.69
C GLU A 42 -0.86 17.69 14.67
N ARG A 43 -0.23 17.88 15.83
CA ARG A 43 1.24 18.01 15.95
C ARG A 43 1.98 16.79 15.41
N THR A 44 1.38 15.61 15.46
CA THR A 44 1.96 14.37 14.92
C THR A 44 2.18 14.41 13.42
N TYR A 45 1.39 15.20 12.68
CA TYR A 45 1.49 15.36 11.23
C TYR A 45 2.48 16.43 10.78
N VAL A 46 3.13 17.14 11.71
CA VAL A 46 4.16 18.13 11.41
C VAL A 46 5.45 17.41 11.04
N ARG A 47 5.98 17.69 9.83
CA ARG A 47 7.11 16.96 9.24
C ARG A 47 8.46 17.24 9.86
N TYR A 48 8.69 18.46 10.32
CA TYR A 48 10.00 18.95 10.77
C TYR A 48 10.09 18.99 12.30
N GLY A 49 9.77 17.87 12.95
CA GLY A 49 9.78 17.81 14.40
C GLY A 49 11.16 17.93 15.01
N ALA A 50 12.18 17.35 14.36
CA ALA A 50 13.56 17.45 14.85
C ALA A 50 14.09 18.89 14.75
N GLU A 51 13.76 19.61 13.70
CA GLU A 51 14.12 21.02 13.53
C GLU A 51 13.47 21.90 14.60
N LEU A 52 12.21 21.62 14.96
CA LEU A 52 11.53 22.31 16.07
C LEU A 52 12.13 21.98 17.43
N GLU A 53 12.47 20.73 17.66
CA GLU A 53 13.12 20.29 18.91
C GLU A 53 14.49 20.95 19.06
N ASN A 54 15.30 20.95 18.01
CA ASN A 54 16.60 21.62 17.98
C ASN A 54 16.47 23.14 18.18
N ALA A 55 15.46 23.77 17.57
CA ALA A 55 15.21 25.21 17.74
C ALA A 55 14.74 25.53 19.16
N ALA A 56 13.84 24.72 19.71
CA ALA A 56 13.38 24.89 21.09
C ALA A 56 14.54 24.76 22.10
N GLU A 57 15.41 23.78 21.92
CA GLU A 57 16.58 23.59 22.76
C GLU A 57 17.57 24.75 22.61
N LYS A 58 17.93 25.10 21.36
CA LYS A 58 18.90 26.16 21.05
C LYS A 58 18.51 27.52 21.62
N TYR A 59 17.24 27.86 21.55
CA TYR A 59 16.73 29.17 21.95
C TYR A 59 15.99 29.14 23.28
N SER A 60 16.01 27.99 24.01
CA SER A 60 15.33 27.78 25.30
C SER A 60 13.82 28.10 25.25
N LEU A 61 13.18 27.76 24.14
CA LEU A 61 11.75 27.97 23.89
C LEU A 61 10.92 26.76 24.32
N THR A 62 9.66 26.98 24.64
CA THR A 62 8.74 25.92 25.03
C THR A 62 8.21 25.18 23.79
N LEU A 63 8.41 23.87 23.75
CA LEU A 63 7.82 22.97 22.77
C LEU A 63 6.72 22.16 23.44
N SER A 64 5.51 22.21 22.90
CA SER A 64 4.38 21.42 23.39
C SER A 64 4.54 19.94 23.00
N ASP A 65 4.10 19.05 23.90
CA ASP A 65 4.13 17.61 23.67
C ASP A 65 3.28 17.22 22.44
N ARG A 66 3.76 16.21 21.73
CA ARG A 66 2.98 15.48 20.73
C ARG A 66 2.27 14.31 21.36
N ALA A 67 1.22 13.79 20.72
CA ALA A 67 0.58 12.57 21.16
C ALA A 67 1.58 11.39 21.15
N PHE A 68 2.39 11.31 20.09
CA PHE A 68 3.45 10.30 19.91
C PHE A 68 4.30 10.68 18.69
N THR A 69 5.48 10.07 18.57
CA THR A 69 6.30 10.08 17.37
C THR A 69 6.33 8.67 16.78
N VAL A 70 6.09 8.57 15.49
CA VAL A 70 6.19 7.32 14.74
C VAL A 70 7.32 7.46 13.75
N GLU A 71 8.33 6.63 13.86
CA GLU A 71 9.31 6.42 12.81
C GLU A 71 8.82 5.29 11.91
N LEU A 72 8.51 5.62 10.67
CA LEU A 72 8.14 4.65 9.66
C LEU A 72 9.38 4.29 8.86
N ALA A 73 9.80 3.04 8.94
CA ALA A 73 10.80 2.52 8.02
C ALA A 73 10.20 2.45 6.62
N GLN A 74 10.94 2.96 5.69
CA GLN A 74 10.62 2.85 4.27
C GLN A 74 11.55 1.84 3.64
N THR A 75 11.00 0.71 3.22
CA THR A 75 11.75 -0.28 2.44
C THR A 75 11.44 -0.09 0.97
N ASP A 76 12.47 0.20 0.19
CA ASP A 76 12.34 0.34 -1.27
C ASP A 76 12.30 -1.04 -1.93
N HIS A 77 11.19 -1.34 -2.58
CA HIS A 77 10.99 -2.54 -3.39
C HIS A 77 11.09 -2.26 -4.90
N GLY A 78 11.95 -1.34 -5.27
CA GLY A 78 12.16 -0.93 -6.67
C GLY A 78 11.28 0.25 -7.07
N ASN A 79 10.00 0.06 -7.37
CA ASN A 79 9.08 1.15 -7.72
C ASN A 79 8.03 1.43 -6.64
N GLY A 80 8.21 0.88 -5.45
CA GLY A 80 7.28 1.06 -4.35
C GLY A 80 7.96 0.98 -3.00
N CYS A 81 7.32 1.56 -2.02
CA CYS A 81 7.80 1.61 -0.65
C CYS A 81 6.80 0.94 0.28
N VAL A 82 7.29 0.05 1.12
CA VAL A 82 6.52 -0.49 2.24
C VAL A 82 6.88 0.29 3.49
N TYR A 83 5.87 0.73 4.21
CA TYR A 83 6.04 1.42 5.49
C TYR A 83 5.82 0.43 6.62
N SER A 84 6.82 0.30 7.49
CA SER A 84 6.72 -0.43 8.74
C SER A 84 7.02 0.49 9.91
N ILE A 85 6.48 0.15 11.09
CA ILE A 85 6.79 0.90 12.31
C ILE A 85 8.11 0.35 12.86
N GLU A 86 9.19 1.13 12.78
CA GLU A 86 10.46 0.77 13.40
C GLU A 86 10.55 1.24 14.84
N LYS A 87 10.11 2.48 15.10
CA LYS A 87 10.21 3.10 16.40
C LYS A 87 8.96 3.89 16.73
N THR A 88 8.52 3.78 17.97
CA THR A 88 7.44 4.56 18.53
C THR A 88 7.92 5.21 19.81
N GLU A 89 7.92 6.54 19.85
CA GLU A 89 8.16 7.32 21.05
C GLU A 89 6.84 7.90 21.55
N ILE A 90 6.63 7.78 22.84
CA ILE A 90 5.40 8.24 23.49
C ILE A 90 5.73 9.47 24.34
N TYR A 91 5.06 10.59 24.04
CA TYR A 91 5.21 11.83 24.79
C TYR A 91 4.19 11.91 25.95
N LYS A 92 4.57 12.53 27.06
CA LYS A 92 3.68 12.75 28.21
C LYS A 92 2.53 13.69 27.84
N GLY A 93 1.36 13.49 28.44
CA GLY A 93 0.20 14.38 28.24
C GLY A 93 -0.79 13.94 27.16
N LYS A 94 -0.73 12.72 26.69
CA LYS A 94 -1.50 12.19 25.57
C LYS A 94 -2.95 11.91 25.85
N LYS A 95 -3.75 12.00 24.76
CA LYS A 95 -5.16 11.64 24.77
C LYS A 95 -5.41 10.10 24.68
N GLY A 96 -4.39 9.32 24.37
CA GLY A 96 -4.54 7.87 24.15
C GLY A 96 -5.37 7.53 22.92
N PHE A 97 -6.06 6.39 22.97
CA PHE A 97 -6.92 5.89 21.87
C PHE A 97 -8.26 6.62 21.86
N THR A 98 -8.41 7.58 20.96
CA THR A 98 -9.53 8.53 20.93
C THR A 98 -10.81 7.94 20.39
N LYS A 99 -11.94 8.68 20.51
CA LYS A 99 -13.20 8.33 19.86
C LYS A 99 -13.05 8.29 18.32
N SER A 100 -12.23 9.18 17.75
CA SER A 100 -11.92 9.20 16.33
C SER A 100 -11.23 7.90 15.91
N ASP A 101 -10.26 7.43 16.71
CA ASP A 101 -9.55 6.18 16.43
C ASP A 101 -10.47 4.97 16.50
N ARG A 102 -11.41 4.95 17.46
CA ARG A 102 -12.45 3.91 17.52
C ARG A 102 -13.32 3.88 16.27
N ASN A 103 -13.73 5.05 15.78
CA ASN A 103 -14.53 5.16 14.56
C ASN A 103 -13.74 4.67 13.33
N LYS A 104 -12.45 4.99 13.25
CA LYS A 104 -11.58 4.51 12.17
C LYS A 104 -11.40 2.99 12.22
N LEU A 105 -11.16 2.44 13.40
CA LEU A 105 -11.05 1.00 13.60
C LEU A 105 -12.34 0.28 13.18
N GLU A 106 -13.52 0.80 13.57
CA GLU A 106 -14.80 0.24 13.15
C GLU A 106 -14.99 0.32 11.63
N ALA A 107 -14.55 1.39 10.99
CA ALA A 107 -14.58 1.51 9.53
C ALA A 107 -13.70 0.45 8.85
N LEU A 108 -12.49 0.21 9.36
CA LEU A 108 -11.60 -0.84 8.87
C LEU A 108 -12.18 -2.24 9.07
N ARG A 109 -12.81 -2.50 10.22
CA ARG A 109 -13.54 -3.75 10.49
C ARG A 109 -14.66 -4.00 9.48
N LYS A 110 -15.45 -2.97 9.19
CA LYS A 110 -16.59 -3.05 8.30
C LYS A 110 -16.20 -3.18 6.82
N ASN A 111 -15.26 -2.37 6.38
CA ASN A 111 -14.91 -2.23 4.95
C ASN A 111 -13.78 -3.16 4.52
N GLY A 112 -13.06 -3.72 5.49
CA GLY A 112 -11.80 -4.42 5.24
C GLY A 112 -10.63 -3.46 5.02
N VAL A 113 -9.44 -4.01 5.07
CA VAL A 113 -8.18 -3.28 4.93
C VAL A 113 -7.75 -3.27 3.47
N THR A 114 -7.27 -2.14 3.00
CA THR A 114 -6.73 -1.89 1.65
C THR A 114 -5.23 -1.55 1.70
N SER A 115 -4.57 -1.55 0.56
CA SER A 115 -3.18 -1.09 0.43
C SER A 115 -2.97 0.39 0.78
N GLY A 116 -4.05 1.19 0.78
CA GLY A 116 -4.01 2.61 1.21
C GLY A 116 -4.01 2.81 2.72
N ASP A 117 -4.28 1.76 3.50
CA ASP A 117 -4.46 1.87 4.95
C ASP A 117 -3.17 1.64 5.77
N CYS A 118 -2.01 1.47 5.13
CA CYS A 118 -0.73 1.22 5.82
C CYS A 118 -0.44 2.25 6.91
N THR A 119 -0.51 3.54 6.58
CA THR A 119 -0.24 4.61 7.54
C THR A 119 -1.34 4.70 8.60
N ALA A 120 -2.61 4.58 8.21
CA ALA A 120 -3.73 4.66 9.13
C ALA A 120 -3.69 3.54 10.17
N THR A 121 -3.46 2.30 9.75
CA THR A 121 -3.34 1.14 10.66
C THR A 121 -2.12 1.26 11.58
N ALA A 122 -0.98 1.74 11.04
CA ALA A 122 0.21 1.99 11.82
C ALA A 122 -0.03 3.04 12.93
N VAL A 123 -0.67 4.15 12.60
CA VAL A 123 -1.01 5.21 13.55
C VAL A 123 -1.98 4.71 14.62
N LEU A 124 -3.05 3.99 14.24
CA LEU A 124 -3.98 3.41 15.21
C LEU A 124 -3.29 2.42 16.17
N LEU A 125 -2.39 1.59 15.64
CA LEU A 125 -1.61 0.65 16.44
C LEU A 125 -0.75 1.38 17.49
N VAL A 126 -0.13 2.48 17.10
CA VAL A 126 0.66 3.31 18.01
C VAL A 126 -0.22 3.93 19.10
N HIS A 127 -1.38 4.49 18.74
CA HIS A 127 -2.33 5.04 19.71
C HIS A 127 -2.79 3.97 20.71
N ALA A 128 -3.11 2.76 20.24
CA ALA A 128 -3.52 1.67 21.10
C ALA A 128 -2.40 1.22 22.04
N LYS A 129 -1.16 1.13 21.54
CA LYS A 129 0.02 0.80 22.36
C LYS A 129 0.33 1.88 23.40
N ALA A 130 0.01 3.13 23.12
CA ALA A 130 0.22 4.27 24.01
C ALA A 130 -0.81 4.39 25.13
N ASP A 131 -2.01 3.85 24.96
CA ASP A 131 -3.10 3.99 25.90
C ASP A 131 -3.19 2.78 26.83
N GLU A 132 -2.56 2.89 28.00
CA GLU A 132 -2.61 1.85 29.04
C GLU A 132 -4.01 1.68 29.66
N SER A 133 -4.88 2.68 29.53
CA SER A 133 -6.25 2.67 30.06
C SER A 133 -7.27 2.09 29.07
N LEU A 134 -6.84 1.74 27.86
CA LEU A 134 -7.72 1.24 26.81
C LEU A 134 -8.34 -0.10 27.19
N SER A 135 -9.66 -0.17 27.22
CA SER A 135 -10.39 -1.43 27.39
C SER A 135 -10.10 -2.37 26.22
N ASP A 136 -9.90 -3.65 26.49
CA ASP A 136 -9.55 -4.66 25.50
C ASP A 136 -8.26 -4.36 24.70
N ARG A 137 -7.33 -3.64 25.30
CA ARG A 137 -6.10 -3.13 24.70
C ARG A 137 -5.35 -4.20 23.91
N ASP A 138 -5.07 -5.34 24.51
CA ASP A 138 -4.28 -6.39 23.87
C ASP A 138 -4.98 -6.99 22.64
N LYS A 139 -6.31 -7.10 22.71
CA LYS A 139 -7.12 -7.55 21.57
C LYS A 139 -7.09 -6.53 20.43
N ILE A 140 -7.24 -5.23 20.75
CA ILE A 140 -7.18 -4.16 19.74
C ILE A 140 -5.78 -4.07 19.13
N ILE A 141 -4.72 -4.22 19.92
CA ILE A 141 -3.34 -4.24 19.43
C ILE A 141 -3.14 -5.40 18.46
N SER A 142 -3.50 -6.62 18.86
CA SER A 142 -3.35 -7.80 18.00
C SER A 142 -4.10 -7.66 16.68
N GLU A 143 -5.33 -7.15 16.73
CA GLU A 143 -6.14 -6.90 15.54
C GLU A 143 -5.52 -5.85 14.62
N LEU A 144 -5.01 -4.75 15.18
CA LEU A 144 -4.34 -3.70 14.42
C LEU A 144 -3.00 -4.16 13.83
N GLU A 145 -2.27 -5.05 14.51
CA GLU A 145 -1.06 -5.66 13.99
C GLU A 145 -1.37 -6.52 12.75
N GLU A 146 -2.43 -7.33 12.80
CA GLU A 146 -2.90 -8.11 11.65
C GLU A 146 -3.36 -7.20 10.49
N MET A 147 -4.12 -6.15 10.79
CA MET A 147 -4.57 -5.18 9.79
C MET A 147 -3.40 -4.45 9.15
N ASN A 148 -2.42 -4.01 9.92
CA ASN A 148 -1.24 -3.32 9.41
C ASN A 148 -0.37 -4.25 8.54
N ALA A 149 -0.16 -5.49 8.97
CA ALA A 149 0.54 -6.49 8.18
C ALA A 149 -0.14 -6.73 6.82
N LYS A 150 -1.47 -6.88 6.83
CA LYS A 150 -2.25 -7.07 5.60
C LYS A 150 -2.21 -5.87 4.68
N ALA A 151 -2.30 -4.63 5.21
CA ALA A 151 -2.18 -3.42 4.40
C ALA A 151 -0.81 -3.35 3.70
N ASN A 152 0.26 -3.62 4.44
CA ASN A 152 1.62 -3.62 3.92
C ASN A 152 1.84 -4.74 2.88
N GLU A 153 1.28 -5.94 3.09
CA GLU A 153 1.33 -7.04 2.11
C GLU A 153 0.64 -6.64 0.80
N LEU A 154 -0.56 -6.08 0.85
CA LEU A 154 -1.29 -5.61 -0.33
C LEU A 154 -0.53 -4.51 -1.06
N TYR A 155 0.04 -3.56 -0.32
CA TYR A 155 0.83 -2.48 -0.89
C TYR A 155 2.08 -3.01 -1.61
N SER A 156 2.82 -3.91 -0.95
CA SER A 156 4.02 -4.53 -1.51
C SER A 156 3.69 -5.34 -2.77
N GLU A 157 2.62 -6.14 -2.74
CA GLU A 157 2.20 -6.95 -3.88
C GLU A 157 1.83 -6.10 -5.09
N ILE A 158 1.05 -5.01 -4.90
CA ILE A 158 0.69 -4.09 -5.99
C ILE A 158 1.92 -3.38 -6.55
N SER A 159 2.82 -2.95 -5.67
CA SER A 159 4.06 -2.28 -6.08
C SER A 159 4.95 -3.20 -6.91
N ASP A 160 5.12 -4.45 -6.48
CA ASP A 160 5.89 -5.46 -7.20
C ASP A 160 5.26 -5.80 -8.55
N LEU A 161 3.94 -5.99 -8.60
CA LEU A 161 3.21 -6.21 -9.85
C LEU A 161 3.40 -5.05 -10.83
N ASN A 162 3.25 -3.81 -10.38
CA ASN A 162 3.46 -2.62 -11.21
C ASN A 162 4.91 -2.53 -11.72
N SER A 163 5.88 -2.91 -10.91
CA SER A 163 7.30 -2.98 -11.29
C SER A 163 7.53 -4.04 -12.38
N ILE A 164 7.01 -5.25 -12.20
CA ILE A 164 7.12 -6.33 -13.18
C ILE A 164 6.48 -5.90 -14.51
N ILE A 165 5.26 -5.35 -14.45
CA ILE A 165 4.53 -4.94 -15.66
C ILE A 165 5.32 -3.86 -16.39
N SER A 166 5.76 -2.81 -15.69
CA SER A 166 6.45 -1.69 -16.34
C SER A 166 7.81 -2.07 -16.94
N ARG A 167 8.54 -2.98 -16.32
CA ARG A 167 9.90 -3.36 -16.76
C ARG A 167 9.91 -4.50 -17.76
N GLU A 168 9.00 -5.46 -17.63
CA GLU A 168 9.11 -6.73 -18.31
C GLU A 168 7.96 -7.01 -19.28
N LEU A 169 6.76 -6.49 -19.00
CA LEU A 169 5.55 -6.83 -19.76
C LEU A 169 4.95 -5.65 -20.53
N TYR A 170 5.55 -4.48 -20.47
CA TYR A 170 5.06 -3.33 -21.23
C TYR A 170 5.82 -3.18 -22.57
N PRO A 171 5.15 -2.88 -23.70
CA PRO A 171 3.69 -2.87 -23.86
C PRO A 171 3.10 -4.29 -23.90
N VAL A 172 1.91 -4.47 -23.28
CA VAL A 172 1.30 -5.78 -23.01
C VAL A 172 0.99 -6.58 -24.29
N ASP A 173 0.53 -5.91 -25.32
CA ASP A 173 0.20 -6.50 -26.63
C ASP A 173 1.42 -7.07 -27.39
N SER A 174 2.61 -6.61 -27.02
CA SER A 174 3.88 -6.98 -27.66
C SER A 174 4.71 -7.98 -26.86
N VAL A 175 4.14 -8.60 -25.82
CA VAL A 175 4.85 -9.56 -24.96
C VAL A 175 5.24 -10.81 -25.77
N GLY A 176 6.56 -11.06 -25.85
CA GLY A 176 7.14 -12.18 -26.59
C GLY A 176 6.85 -13.55 -25.93
N LYS A 177 7.11 -14.61 -26.70
CA LYS A 177 6.90 -16.00 -26.23
C LYS A 177 7.79 -16.37 -25.04
N ASP A 178 8.96 -15.78 -24.97
CA ASP A 178 9.94 -15.94 -23.89
C ASP A 178 9.46 -15.42 -22.53
N LYS A 179 8.56 -14.42 -22.53
CA LYS A 179 7.99 -13.83 -21.31
C LYS A 179 6.59 -14.36 -20.97
N ARG A 180 6.11 -15.37 -21.69
CA ARG A 180 4.76 -15.90 -21.51
C ARG A 180 4.51 -16.44 -20.10
N GLU A 181 5.43 -17.21 -19.56
CA GLU A 181 5.31 -17.75 -18.20
C GLU A 181 5.22 -16.63 -17.16
N LEU A 182 5.99 -15.55 -17.37
CA LEU A 182 5.92 -14.36 -16.51
C LEU A 182 4.56 -13.67 -16.61
N LEU A 183 4.03 -13.53 -17.82
CA LEU A 183 2.70 -12.95 -18.07
C LEU A 183 1.59 -13.76 -17.36
N GLU A 184 1.59 -15.08 -17.50
CA GLU A 184 0.62 -15.98 -16.85
C GLU A 184 0.71 -15.91 -15.32
N LYS A 185 1.92 -15.97 -14.75
CA LYS A 185 2.13 -15.82 -13.29
C LYS A 185 1.66 -14.46 -12.78
N THR A 186 1.93 -13.39 -13.54
CA THR A 186 1.50 -12.03 -13.18
C THR A 186 -0.02 -11.92 -13.20
N ALA A 187 -0.68 -12.45 -14.25
CA ALA A 187 -2.13 -12.49 -14.35
C ALA A 187 -2.78 -13.27 -13.18
N GLU A 188 -2.21 -14.41 -12.78
CA GLU A 188 -2.71 -15.17 -11.66
C GLU A 188 -2.57 -14.43 -10.32
N ARG A 189 -1.45 -13.72 -10.11
CA ARG A 189 -1.25 -12.87 -8.93
C ARG A 189 -2.29 -11.74 -8.90
N ILE A 190 -2.50 -11.04 -10.01
CA ILE A 190 -3.52 -10.00 -10.13
C ILE A 190 -4.91 -10.54 -9.80
N LYS A 191 -5.28 -11.73 -10.31
CA LYS A 191 -6.59 -12.36 -10.04
C LYS A 191 -6.82 -12.69 -8.57
N LYS A 192 -5.77 -12.93 -7.79
CA LYS A 192 -5.85 -13.20 -6.35
C LYS A 192 -6.10 -11.95 -5.51
N LEU A 193 -5.81 -10.75 -6.05
CA LEU A 193 -6.08 -9.51 -5.36
C LEU A 193 -7.61 -9.26 -5.24
N PRO A 194 -8.05 -8.62 -4.15
CA PRO A 194 -9.40 -8.08 -4.07
C PRO A 194 -9.71 -7.15 -5.25
N GLU A 195 -10.95 -7.10 -5.69
CA GLU A 195 -11.34 -6.30 -6.86
C GLU A 195 -10.97 -4.81 -6.75
N SER A 196 -11.14 -4.23 -5.56
CA SER A 196 -10.72 -2.86 -5.28
C SER A 196 -9.21 -2.63 -5.46
N GLU A 197 -8.40 -3.64 -5.15
CA GLU A 197 -6.94 -3.57 -5.25
C GLU A 197 -6.44 -3.82 -6.68
N ARG A 198 -7.13 -4.68 -7.45
CA ARG A 198 -6.79 -4.91 -8.87
C ARG A 198 -6.78 -3.63 -9.68
N LYS A 199 -7.69 -2.69 -9.38
CA LYS A 199 -7.79 -1.39 -10.07
C LYS A 199 -6.56 -0.49 -9.85
N LYS A 200 -5.73 -0.80 -8.86
CA LYS A 200 -4.47 -0.09 -8.57
C LYS A 200 -3.27 -0.68 -9.33
N VAL A 201 -3.46 -1.84 -9.95
CA VAL A 201 -2.43 -2.47 -10.78
C VAL A 201 -2.53 -1.92 -12.21
N THR A 202 -1.43 -1.42 -12.72
CA THR A 202 -1.34 -0.87 -14.09
C THR A 202 -1.66 -1.96 -15.12
N SER A 203 -2.52 -1.66 -16.07
CA SER A 203 -2.91 -2.58 -17.16
C SER A 203 -3.41 -3.97 -16.69
N ALA A 204 -4.00 -4.04 -15.48
CA ALA A 204 -4.44 -5.31 -14.90
C ALA A 204 -5.35 -6.13 -15.83
N ASP A 205 -6.37 -5.50 -16.41
CA ASP A 205 -7.34 -6.15 -17.30
C ASP A 205 -6.68 -6.60 -18.62
N GLU A 206 -5.74 -5.80 -19.14
CA GLU A 206 -4.98 -6.14 -20.34
C GLU A 206 -4.07 -7.34 -20.10
N ILE A 207 -3.37 -7.40 -18.98
CA ILE A 207 -2.53 -8.53 -18.58
C ILE A 207 -3.35 -9.81 -18.44
N ILE A 208 -4.49 -9.74 -17.77
CA ILE A 208 -5.38 -10.89 -17.58
C ILE A 208 -5.89 -11.38 -18.93
N LYS A 209 -6.39 -10.47 -19.78
CA LYS A 209 -6.92 -10.79 -21.11
C LYS A 209 -5.85 -11.41 -21.98
N GLU A 210 -4.66 -10.83 -22.07
CA GLU A 210 -3.58 -11.33 -22.92
C GLU A 210 -3.09 -12.71 -22.47
N ALA A 211 -3.08 -12.98 -21.16
CA ALA A 211 -2.77 -14.31 -20.63
C ALA A 211 -3.85 -15.36 -21.02
N GLU A 212 -5.14 -14.98 -21.01
CA GLU A 212 -6.25 -15.85 -21.38
C GLU A 212 -6.34 -16.09 -22.89
N ASP A 213 -6.25 -15.06 -23.71
CA ASP A 213 -6.35 -15.16 -25.18
C ASP A 213 -5.27 -16.07 -25.77
N LYS A 214 -4.05 -15.99 -25.24
CA LYS A 214 -2.95 -16.88 -25.67
C LYS A 214 -3.14 -18.32 -25.23
N ASN A 215 -3.79 -18.57 -24.11
CA ASN A 215 -4.13 -19.92 -23.68
C ASN A 215 -5.18 -20.56 -24.61
N VAL A 216 -6.22 -19.82 -24.97
CA VAL A 216 -7.25 -20.28 -25.90
C VAL A 216 -6.62 -20.66 -27.24
N THR A 217 -5.68 -19.88 -27.76
CA THR A 217 -5.00 -20.17 -29.02
C THR A 217 -4.22 -21.50 -28.98
N VAL A 218 -3.54 -21.80 -27.85
CA VAL A 218 -2.83 -23.08 -27.69
C VAL A 218 -3.79 -24.26 -27.63
N TYR A 219 -4.91 -24.13 -26.91
CA TYR A 219 -5.94 -25.19 -26.88
C TYR A 219 -6.60 -25.41 -28.24
N VAL A 220 -6.88 -24.37 -29.01
CA VAL A 220 -7.46 -24.48 -30.33
C VAL A 220 -6.48 -25.15 -31.31
N ILE A 221 -5.20 -24.79 -31.26
CA ILE A 221 -4.16 -25.42 -32.09
C ILE A 221 -3.97 -26.89 -31.72
N SER A 222 -3.94 -27.23 -30.45
CA SER A 222 -3.81 -28.62 -29.99
C SER A 222 -5.04 -29.44 -30.33
N ALA A 223 -6.24 -28.88 -30.15
CA ALA A 223 -7.48 -29.56 -30.60
C ALA A 223 -7.56 -29.77 -32.11
N ALA A 224 -7.15 -28.77 -32.89
CA ALA A 224 -7.06 -28.89 -34.34
C ALA A 224 -6.03 -29.95 -34.78
N ALA A 225 -4.87 -30.00 -34.12
CA ALA A 225 -3.84 -31.00 -34.38
C ALA A 225 -4.33 -32.44 -34.06
N VAL A 226 -5.07 -32.62 -32.97
CA VAL A 226 -5.69 -33.90 -32.62
C VAL A 226 -6.77 -34.29 -33.63
N LEU A 227 -7.62 -33.36 -34.06
CA LEU A 227 -8.64 -33.60 -35.07
C LEU A 227 -8.03 -33.95 -36.45
N CYS A 228 -6.95 -33.29 -36.85
CA CYS A 228 -6.20 -33.62 -38.05
C CYS A 228 -5.56 -35.03 -37.97
N ALA A 229 -4.97 -35.40 -36.83
CA ALA A 229 -4.38 -36.71 -36.59
C ALA A 229 -5.45 -37.81 -36.67
N VAL A 230 -6.62 -37.61 -36.08
CA VAL A 230 -7.76 -38.55 -36.15
C VAL A 230 -8.32 -38.64 -37.56
N GLY A 231 -8.41 -37.52 -38.28
CA GLY A 231 -8.85 -37.47 -39.67
C GLY A 231 -7.92 -38.26 -40.62
N VAL A 232 -6.60 -38.10 -40.46
CA VAL A 232 -5.60 -38.84 -41.24
C VAL A 232 -5.67 -40.35 -40.93
N PHE A 233 -5.83 -40.73 -39.68
CA PHE A 233 -5.93 -42.13 -39.26
C PHE A 233 -7.17 -42.83 -39.83
N THR A 234 -8.30 -42.12 -39.91
CA THR A 234 -9.54 -42.66 -40.51
C THR A 234 -9.45 -42.80 -42.02
N VAL A 235 -8.77 -41.88 -42.72
CA VAL A 235 -8.56 -41.95 -44.18
C VAL A 235 -7.59 -43.08 -44.54
N VAL A 236 -6.50 -43.23 -43.80
CA VAL A 236 -5.53 -44.34 -44.00
C VAL A 236 -6.19 -45.70 -43.77
N ARG A 237 -7.04 -45.82 -42.73
CA ARG A 237 -7.74 -47.07 -42.41
C ARG A 237 -8.80 -47.44 -43.46
N LYS A 238 -9.46 -46.44 -44.10
CA LYS A 238 -10.39 -46.68 -45.23
C LYS A 238 -9.68 -47.08 -46.51
N LYS A 239 -8.50 -46.55 -46.82
CA LYS A 239 -7.71 -46.95 -48.02
C LYS A 239 -7.10 -48.33 -47.83
N GLY A 240 -6.66 -48.73 -46.65
CA GLY A 240 -6.11 -50.08 -46.39
C GLY A 240 -7.13 -51.19 -46.54
N LYS A 241 -8.44 -50.92 -46.40
CA LYS A 241 -9.50 -51.95 -46.66
C LYS A 241 -9.90 -52.17 -48.15
N LYS A 242 -9.43 -51.31 -49.08
CA LYS A 242 -9.71 -51.42 -50.49
C LYS A 242 -8.63 -52.18 -51.28
N CYS A 243 -7.52 -52.57 -50.72
CA CYS A 243 -6.43 -53.33 -51.36
C CYS A 243 -6.45 -54.82 -51.08
N VAL A 244 -7.48 -55.36 -50.43
CA VAL A 244 -7.66 -56.82 -50.20
C VAL A 244 -9.00 -57.20 -50.81
N ARG A 245 -9.02 -57.35 -52.13
CA ARG A 245 -9.96 -58.09 -52.93
C ARG A 245 -9.28 -58.46 -54.22
#